data_8be5c255e9993a89c6efe6abe6600af0
#
_entry.id   8be5c255e9993a89c6efe6abe6600af0
#
_cell.length_a   1.000
_cell.length_b   1.000
_cell.length_c   1.000
_cell.angle_alpha   90.00
_cell.angle_beta   90.00
_cell.angle_gamma   90.00
#
_symmetry.space_group_name_H-M   'P 1'
#
loop_
_entity.id
_entity.type
_entity.pdbx_description
1 polymer ?
#
loop_
_entity_poly.entity_id
_entity_poly.type
_entity_poly.pdbx_seq_one_letter_code
_entity_poly.pdbx_strand_id
1 'polypeptide(L)'
;MNRRGPMLRDVVVVDAVRTPQGRSGGSLAGMHSSALLGLTQKAVIERSGIDPIHVDQVIGGCINQSGAQSTNITRTSWLAAGLPMSVAATTIDSQCGSSQQALGLAASLVGSGVIEVAVACGVESMSQFPVATSRKAGPGEPITATYRMHYEWIS
;
A
#
# COMPACT_ATOMS: atom_id res chain seq x y z
N MET A 1 -8.66 -29.30 10.05
CA MET A 1 -8.69 -29.49 8.59
C MET A 1 -7.64 -28.54 7.98
N ASN A 2 -6.48 -29.06 7.61
CA ASN A 2 -5.36 -28.25 7.11
C ASN A 2 -5.64 -27.90 5.64
N ARG A 3 -6.08 -26.65 5.36
CA ARG A 3 -6.45 -26.18 4.01
C ARG A 3 -5.27 -25.59 3.23
N ARG A 4 -4.04 -25.93 3.59
CA ARG A 4 -2.89 -25.51 2.79
C ARG A 4 -2.70 -26.52 1.67
N GLY A 5 -3.29 -26.25 0.51
CA GLY A 5 -2.80 -26.84 -0.74
C GLY A 5 -1.33 -26.44 -0.94
N PRO A 6 -0.54 -27.20 -1.68
CA PRO A 6 0.85 -26.87 -1.93
C PRO A 6 0.92 -25.50 -2.64
N MET A 7 1.70 -24.57 -2.09
CA MET A 7 2.15 -23.40 -2.84
C MET A 7 3.03 -23.94 -3.97
N LEU A 8 2.77 -23.48 -5.20
CA LEU A 8 3.48 -23.99 -6.38
C LEU A 8 4.95 -23.51 -6.42
N ARG A 9 5.27 -22.41 -5.72
CA ARG A 9 6.61 -21.81 -5.69
C ARG A 9 6.95 -21.32 -4.28
N ASP A 10 8.24 -21.39 -3.93
CA ASP A 10 8.77 -20.73 -2.76
C ASP A 10 8.74 -19.20 -2.97
N VAL A 11 8.31 -18.48 -1.94
CA VAL A 11 8.26 -17.03 -1.93
C VAL A 11 9.28 -16.52 -0.92
N VAL A 12 10.16 -15.64 -1.36
CA VAL A 12 11.20 -15.05 -0.51
C VAL A 12 11.06 -13.52 -0.48
N VAL A 13 11.43 -12.93 0.64
CA VAL A 13 11.59 -11.46 0.77
C VAL A 13 13.06 -11.14 0.52
N VAL A 14 13.33 -10.39 -0.54
CA VAL A 14 14.71 -10.05 -0.96
C VAL A 14 15.25 -8.89 -0.13
N ASP A 15 14.46 -7.85 0.07
CA ASP A 15 14.83 -6.68 0.87
C ASP A 15 13.59 -6.00 1.45
N ALA A 16 13.79 -5.14 2.46
CA ALA A 16 12.76 -4.33 3.06
C ALA A 16 13.33 -2.99 3.54
N VAL A 17 12.61 -1.91 3.26
CA VAL A 17 12.98 -0.55 3.66
C VAL A 17 11.78 0.20 4.24
N ARG A 18 12.05 1.19 5.07
CA ARG A 18 11.04 2.13 5.56
C ARG A 18 11.62 3.50 5.78
N THR A 19 10.79 4.52 5.78
CA THR A 19 11.13 5.81 6.36
C THR A 19 11.18 5.73 7.89
N PRO A 20 11.80 6.69 8.58
CA PRO A 20 11.52 6.89 9.99
C PRO A 20 10.01 7.06 10.21
N GLN A 21 9.52 6.61 11.37
CA GLN A 21 8.13 6.90 11.75
C GLN A 21 8.02 8.38 12.11
N GLY A 22 7.20 9.12 11.37
CA GLY A 22 6.98 10.54 11.59
C GLY A 22 6.16 10.81 12.84
N ARG A 23 6.51 11.87 13.58
CA ARG A 23 5.66 12.44 14.61
C ARG A 23 4.62 13.35 13.96
N SER A 24 3.42 13.45 14.54
CA SER A 24 2.40 14.42 14.11
C SER A 24 2.99 15.84 14.09
N GLY A 25 2.82 16.54 12.97
CA GLY A 25 3.41 17.86 12.74
C GLY A 25 4.95 17.91 12.70
N GLY A 26 5.64 16.74 12.63
CA GLY A 26 7.09 16.66 12.57
C GLY A 26 7.67 16.87 11.18
N SER A 27 8.95 16.55 11.00
CA SER A 27 9.72 16.83 9.77
C SER A 27 9.15 16.20 8.49
N LEU A 28 8.42 15.09 8.59
CA LEU A 28 7.77 14.44 7.45
C LEU A 28 6.36 14.97 7.16
N ALA A 29 5.78 15.79 8.04
CA ALA A 29 4.40 16.23 7.93
C ALA A 29 4.09 17.05 6.67
N GLY A 30 5.08 17.78 6.15
CA GLY A 30 4.97 18.59 4.93
C GLY A 30 5.29 17.83 3.63
N MET A 31 5.77 16.59 3.70
CA MET A 31 6.09 15.82 2.51
C MET A 31 4.82 15.32 1.82
N HIS A 32 4.76 15.47 0.49
CA HIS A 32 3.70 14.88 -0.29
C HIS A 32 3.74 13.36 -0.20
N SER A 33 2.59 12.72 0.01
CA SER A 33 2.51 11.27 0.24
C SER A 33 3.13 10.44 -0.89
N SER A 34 2.97 10.89 -2.16
CA SER A 34 3.60 10.19 -3.30
C SER A 34 5.12 10.31 -3.29
N ALA A 35 5.67 11.44 -2.86
CA ALA A 35 7.12 11.60 -2.74
C ALA A 35 7.66 10.70 -1.61
N LEU A 36 6.98 10.66 -0.47
CA LEU A 36 7.36 9.84 0.67
C LEU A 36 7.38 8.34 0.31
N LEU A 37 6.31 7.85 -0.32
CA LEU A 37 6.25 6.46 -0.76
C LEU A 37 7.22 6.17 -1.91
N GLY A 38 7.35 7.08 -2.87
CA GLY A 38 8.28 6.95 -3.99
C GLY A 38 9.73 6.80 -3.56
N LEU A 39 10.15 7.52 -2.52
CA LEU A 39 11.50 7.35 -1.92
C LEU A 39 11.73 5.92 -1.42
N THR A 40 10.76 5.31 -0.75
CA THR A 40 10.90 3.94 -0.27
C THR A 40 10.83 2.91 -1.39
N GLN A 41 9.95 3.11 -2.37
CA GLN A 41 9.88 2.26 -3.56
C GLN A 41 11.21 2.27 -4.32
N LYS A 42 11.78 3.46 -4.55
CA LYS A 42 13.08 3.61 -5.19
C LYS A 42 14.20 2.96 -4.37
N ALA A 43 14.24 3.22 -3.08
CA ALA A 43 15.27 2.70 -2.19
C ALA A 43 15.26 1.16 -2.10
N VAL A 44 14.09 0.51 -2.09
CA VAL A 44 14.03 -0.96 -2.06
C VAL A 44 14.52 -1.57 -3.37
N ILE A 45 14.20 -0.95 -4.51
CA ILE A 45 14.70 -1.38 -5.81
C ILE A 45 16.22 -1.24 -5.90
N GLU A 46 16.76 -0.08 -5.55
CA GLU A 46 18.21 0.16 -5.57
C GLU A 46 18.97 -0.81 -4.65
N ARG A 47 18.45 -1.06 -3.46
CA ARG A 47 19.10 -1.95 -2.48
C ARG A 47 18.99 -3.43 -2.84
N SER A 48 17.88 -3.85 -3.43
CA SER A 48 17.69 -5.24 -3.87
C SER A 48 18.59 -5.62 -5.05
N GLY A 49 19.06 -4.63 -5.81
CA GLY A 49 19.81 -4.84 -7.05
C GLY A 49 18.96 -5.40 -8.21
N ILE A 50 17.64 -5.45 -8.04
CA ILE A 50 16.72 -5.89 -9.09
C ILE A 50 16.51 -4.75 -10.07
N ASP A 51 16.66 -5.03 -11.37
CA ASP A 51 16.28 -4.06 -12.39
C ASP A 51 14.75 -3.82 -12.29
N PRO A 52 14.30 -2.57 -12.10
CA PRO A 52 12.89 -2.26 -11.91
C PRO A 52 12.00 -2.68 -13.08
N ILE A 53 12.55 -2.92 -14.27
CA ILE A 53 11.78 -3.41 -15.41
C ILE A 53 11.28 -4.84 -15.20
N HIS A 54 11.90 -5.61 -14.31
CA HIS A 54 11.51 -6.98 -13.97
C HIS A 54 10.47 -7.04 -12.85
N VAL A 55 10.04 -5.91 -12.30
CA VAL A 55 8.93 -5.88 -11.36
C VAL A 55 7.63 -6.01 -12.13
N ASP A 56 6.87 -7.08 -11.85
CA ASP A 56 5.60 -7.32 -12.52
C ASP A 56 4.48 -6.45 -11.94
N GLN A 57 4.47 -6.29 -10.61
CA GLN A 57 3.41 -5.54 -9.94
C GLN A 57 3.86 -4.91 -8.63
N VAL A 58 3.32 -3.72 -8.37
CA VAL A 58 3.41 -3.03 -7.07
C VAL A 58 2.04 -3.05 -6.40
N ILE A 59 1.97 -3.53 -5.16
CA ILE A 59 0.74 -3.54 -4.36
C ILE A 59 0.99 -2.69 -3.12
N GLY A 60 0.21 -1.63 -2.95
CA GLY A 60 0.38 -0.69 -1.83
C GLY A 60 -0.85 -0.56 -0.97
N GLY A 61 -0.66 -0.41 0.34
CA GLY A 61 -1.71 -0.12 1.30
C GLY A 61 -1.84 1.38 1.57
N CYS A 62 -3.09 1.89 1.55
CA CYS A 62 -3.42 3.24 1.98
C CYS A 62 -4.88 3.30 2.40
N ILE A 63 -5.16 3.84 3.59
CA ILE A 63 -6.53 3.94 4.13
C ILE A 63 -7.24 5.16 3.56
N ASN A 64 -6.67 6.35 3.77
CA ASN A 64 -7.29 7.61 3.37
C ASN A 64 -6.94 7.96 1.92
N GLN A 65 -7.60 7.28 0.97
CA GLN A 65 -7.39 7.49 -0.47
C GLN A 65 -8.13 8.74 -0.98
N SER A 66 -7.81 9.88 -0.40
CA SER A 66 -8.40 11.19 -0.74
C SER A 66 -7.30 12.26 -0.93
N GLY A 67 -7.61 13.35 -1.63
CA GLY A 67 -6.67 14.42 -1.88
C GLY A 67 -5.34 13.92 -2.47
N ALA A 68 -4.21 14.24 -1.85
CA ALA A 68 -2.88 13.81 -2.29
C ALA A 68 -2.63 12.29 -2.19
N GLN A 69 -3.51 11.54 -1.53
CA GLN A 69 -3.45 10.07 -1.45
C GLN A 69 -4.48 9.40 -2.39
N SER A 70 -5.21 10.15 -3.20
CA SER A 70 -6.15 9.62 -4.17
C SER A 70 -5.47 9.10 -5.45
N THR A 71 -6.27 8.64 -6.41
CA THR A 71 -5.83 8.28 -7.76
C THR A 71 -4.74 7.20 -7.79
N ASN A 72 -4.91 6.14 -7.01
CA ASN A 72 -3.95 5.04 -6.91
C ASN A 72 -2.56 5.54 -6.46
N ILE A 73 -2.48 5.97 -5.21
CA ILE A 73 -1.24 6.53 -4.62
C ILE A 73 -0.02 5.62 -4.84
N THR A 74 -0.19 4.31 -4.84
CA THR A 74 0.88 3.34 -5.12
C THR A 74 1.47 3.57 -6.51
N ARG A 75 0.61 3.75 -7.50
CA ARG A 75 1.01 4.01 -8.89
C ARG A 75 1.62 5.39 -9.06
N THR A 76 0.98 6.41 -8.52
CA THR A 76 1.48 7.79 -8.64
C THR A 76 2.83 7.97 -7.96
N SER A 77 3.07 7.27 -6.85
CA SER A 77 4.38 7.26 -6.17
C SER A 77 5.46 6.58 -6.99
N TRP A 78 5.16 5.43 -7.59
CA TRP A 78 6.06 4.68 -8.46
C TRP A 78 6.53 5.54 -9.64
N LEU A 79 5.60 6.20 -10.30
CA LEU A 79 5.89 7.07 -11.43
C LEU A 79 6.62 8.35 -11.02
N ALA A 80 6.24 8.96 -9.88
CA ALA A 80 6.91 10.14 -9.34
C ALA A 80 8.37 9.86 -8.94
N ALA A 81 8.69 8.62 -8.59
CA ALA A 81 10.06 8.17 -8.32
C ALA A 81 10.90 7.92 -9.58
N GLY A 82 10.33 8.11 -10.78
CA GLY A 82 11.00 7.85 -12.06
C GLY A 82 11.15 6.37 -12.40
N LEU A 83 10.36 5.51 -11.77
CA LEU A 83 10.38 4.06 -12.00
C LEU A 83 9.55 3.68 -13.26
N PRO A 84 9.77 2.50 -13.87
CA PRO A 84 9.22 2.16 -15.18
C PRO A 84 7.69 2.23 -15.25
N MET A 85 7.19 2.86 -16.29
CA MET A 85 5.76 3.03 -16.56
C MET A 85 5.07 1.71 -16.92
N SER A 86 5.79 0.72 -17.37
CA SER A 86 5.26 -0.62 -17.71
C SER A 86 4.77 -1.41 -16.51
N VAL A 87 5.30 -1.11 -15.31
CA VAL A 87 4.96 -1.85 -14.08
C VAL A 87 3.58 -1.47 -13.59
N ALA A 88 2.68 -2.43 -13.48
CA ALA A 88 1.35 -2.23 -12.93
C ALA A 88 1.38 -1.96 -11.42
N ALA A 89 0.43 -1.16 -10.92
CA ALA A 89 0.31 -0.93 -9.49
C ALA A 89 -1.15 -0.86 -9.03
N THR A 90 -1.40 -1.29 -7.80
CA THR A 90 -2.72 -1.29 -7.17
C THR A 90 -2.62 -0.74 -5.75
N THR A 91 -3.57 0.09 -5.36
CA THR A 91 -3.73 0.53 -3.97
C THR A 91 -4.91 -0.18 -3.35
N ILE A 92 -4.72 -0.75 -2.17
CA ILE A 92 -5.75 -1.47 -1.42
C ILE A 92 -6.01 -0.80 -0.07
N ASP A 93 -7.21 -1.00 0.44
CA ASP A 93 -7.62 -0.62 1.78
C ASP A 93 -8.14 -1.87 2.53
N SER A 94 -7.48 -2.21 3.60
CA SER A 94 -7.87 -3.17 4.63
C SER A 94 -7.70 -2.53 6.01
N GLN A 95 -8.04 -1.27 6.11
CA GLN A 95 -7.83 -0.43 7.29
C GLN A 95 -6.36 -0.49 7.75
N CYS A 96 -6.11 -0.57 9.05
CA CYS A 96 -4.75 -0.62 9.63
C CYS A 96 -3.91 -1.79 9.14
N GLY A 97 -4.52 -2.81 8.54
CA GLY A 97 -3.87 -3.98 7.95
C GLY A 97 -3.50 -3.84 6.47
N SER A 98 -3.70 -2.68 5.84
CA SER A 98 -3.59 -2.52 4.38
C SER A 98 -2.22 -2.95 3.82
N SER A 99 -1.11 -2.51 4.42
CA SER A 99 0.23 -2.91 3.95
C SER A 99 0.55 -4.38 4.22
N GLN A 100 0.04 -4.95 5.30
CA GLN A 100 0.14 -6.38 5.56
C GLN A 100 -0.64 -7.19 4.54
N GLN A 101 -1.85 -6.74 4.19
CA GLN A 101 -2.65 -7.34 3.14
C GLN A 101 -1.96 -7.22 1.77
N ALA A 102 -1.31 -6.10 1.47
CA ALA A 102 -0.52 -5.92 0.26
C ALA A 102 0.60 -6.97 0.15
N LEU A 103 1.32 -7.21 1.25
CA LEU A 103 2.35 -8.25 1.31
C LEU A 103 1.75 -9.65 1.11
N GLY A 104 0.62 -9.95 1.74
CA GLY A 104 -0.07 -11.23 1.57
C GLY A 104 -0.53 -11.49 0.13
N LEU A 105 -1.06 -10.45 -0.54
CA LEU A 105 -1.45 -10.53 -1.95
C LEU A 105 -0.23 -10.72 -2.86
N ALA A 106 0.84 -9.96 -2.65
CA ALA A 106 2.08 -10.11 -3.41
C ALA A 106 2.63 -11.54 -3.27
N ALA A 107 2.73 -12.05 -2.05
CA ALA A 107 3.18 -13.41 -1.79
C ALA A 107 2.28 -14.47 -2.46
N SER A 108 0.96 -14.24 -2.46
CA SER A 108 0.02 -15.16 -3.10
C SER A 108 0.17 -15.17 -4.62
N LEU A 109 0.36 -14.01 -5.25
CA LEU A 109 0.57 -13.91 -6.70
C LEU A 109 1.88 -14.57 -7.14
N VAL A 110 2.97 -14.35 -6.39
CA VAL A 110 4.26 -15.00 -6.66
C VAL A 110 4.16 -16.50 -6.42
N GLY A 111 3.60 -16.93 -5.28
CA GLY A 111 3.45 -18.33 -4.91
C GLY A 111 2.56 -19.13 -5.87
N SER A 112 1.56 -18.49 -6.49
CA SER A 112 0.72 -19.09 -7.53
C SER A 112 1.35 -19.07 -8.93
N GLY A 113 2.49 -18.40 -9.10
CA GLY A 113 3.17 -18.28 -10.39
C GLY A 113 2.51 -17.32 -11.39
N VAL A 114 1.59 -16.46 -10.93
CA VAL A 114 0.98 -15.42 -11.77
C VAL A 114 1.99 -14.34 -12.12
N ILE A 115 2.87 -14.01 -11.17
CA ILE A 115 3.99 -13.07 -11.34
C ILE A 115 5.25 -13.66 -10.71
N GLU A 116 6.41 -13.06 -11.02
CA GLU A 116 7.69 -13.49 -10.46
C GLU A 116 8.24 -12.51 -9.42
N VAL A 117 8.10 -11.22 -9.67
CA VAL A 117 8.62 -10.16 -8.79
C VAL A 117 7.53 -9.16 -8.43
N ALA A 118 7.34 -8.96 -7.14
CA ALA A 118 6.40 -7.97 -6.62
C ALA A 118 7.05 -7.02 -5.62
N VAL A 119 6.56 -5.78 -5.59
CA VAL A 119 6.84 -4.83 -4.51
C VAL A 119 5.57 -4.64 -3.68
N ALA A 120 5.63 -5.01 -2.40
CA ALA A 120 4.58 -4.69 -1.44
C ALA A 120 4.99 -3.44 -0.64
N CYS A 121 4.11 -2.46 -0.50
CA CYS A 121 4.41 -1.19 0.14
C CYS A 121 3.18 -0.58 0.81
N GLY A 122 3.33 0.64 1.34
CA GLY A 122 2.20 1.42 1.83
C GLY A 122 2.64 2.77 2.36
N VAL A 123 1.68 3.68 2.45
CA VAL A 123 1.87 5.03 2.98
C VAL A 123 0.60 5.52 3.67
N GLU A 124 0.79 6.27 4.75
CA GLU A 124 -0.29 7.02 5.39
C GLU A 124 0.29 8.29 6.00
N SER A 125 -0.01 9.43 5.41
CA SER A 125 0.43 10.74 5.91
C SER A 125 -0.56 11.31 6.90
N MET A 126 -0.59 10.78 8.13
CA MET A 126 -1.62 11.09 9.13
C MET A 126 -1.60 12.55 9.63
N SER A 127 -0.51 13.28 9.43
CA SER A 127 -0.48 14.74 9.69
C SER A 127 -1.32 15.53 8.69
N GLN A 128 -1.43 15.06 7.44
CA GLN A 128 -2.24 15.69 6.38
C GLN A 128 -3.62 15.03 6.27
N PHE A 129 -3.69 13.74 6.53
CA PHE A 129 -4.89 12.93 6.44
C PHE A 129 -5.16 12.23 7.79
N PRO A 130 -5.69 12.95 8.78
CA PRO A 130 -6.07 12.35 10.06
C PRO A 130 -7.04 11.18 9.90
N VAL A 131 -7.14 10.34 10.93
CA VAL A 131 -8.07 9.21 10.93
C VAL A 131 -9.48 9.65 10.50
N ALA A 132 -10.12 8.84 9.65
CA ALA A 132 -11.45 9.09 9.09
C ALA A 132 -11.56 10.29 8.11
N THR A 133 -10.46 10.80 7.58
CA THR A 133 -10.50 11.85 6.54
C THR A 133 -11.34 11.42 5.34
N SER A 134 -11.19 10.17 4.89
CA SER A 134 -11.95 9.62 3.76
C SER A 134 -13.46 9.60 3.97
N ARG A 135 -13.93 9.47 5.21
CA ARG A 135 -15.38 9.55 5.54
C ARG A 135 -16.00 10.91 5.21
N LYS A 136 -15.17 11.95 5.22
CA LYS A 136 -15.59 13.34 5.00
C LYS A 136 -15.30 13.83 3.58
N ALA A 137 -14.70 12.97 2.76
CA ALA A 137 -14.23 13.36 1.42
C ALA A 137 -15.33 13.38 0.34
N GLY A 138 -16.55 12.97 0.67
CA GLY A 138 -17.68 12.91 -0.27
C GLY A 138 -19.02 12.91 0.44
N PRO A 139 -20.13 12.88 -0.31
CA PRO A 139 -21.47 12.84 0.26
C PRO A 139 -21.78 11.47 0.88
N GLY A 140 -22.63 11.47 1.91
CA GLY A 140 -23.13 10.25 2.56
C GLY A 140 -22.26 9.75 3.71
N GLU A 141 -22.80 8.77 4.43
CA GLU A 141 -22.15 8.13 5.57
C GLU A 141 -21.92 6.64 5.24
N PRO A 142 -20.69 6.11 5.44
CA PRO A 142 -20.40 4.71 5.17
C PRO A 142 -21.06 3.75 6.16
N ILE A 143 -21.36 4.21 7.37
CA ILE A 143 -22.02 3.43 8.42
C ILE A 143 -23.51 3.75 8.42
N THR A 144 -24.27 2.93 7.74
CA THR A 144 -25.73 3.11 7.60
C THR A 144 -26.50 2.67 8.85
N ALA A 145 -27.80 3.04 8.92
CA ALA A 145 -28.70 2.53 9.96
C ALA A 145 -28.80 0.99 9.90
N THR A 146 -28.86 0.40 8.71
CA THR A 146 -28.87 -1.05 8.53
C THR A 146 -27.62 -1.71 9.05
N TYR A 147 -26.45 -1.11 8.81
CA TYR A 147 -25.19 -1.61 9.39
C TYR A 147 -25.29 -1.67 10.92
N ARG A 148 -25.80 -0.59 11.56
CA ARG A 148 -25.90 -0.48 13.02
C ARG A 148 -26.90 -1.47 13.65
N MET A 149 -27.83 -1.99 12.88
CA MET A 149 -28.74 -3.04 13.36
C MET A 149 -28.04 -4.38 13.58
N HIS A 150 -26.93 -4.60 12.88
CA HIS A 150 -26.21 -5.88 12.91
C HIS A 150 -24.87 -5.80 13.67
N TYR A 151 -24.26 -4.62 13.71
CA TYR A 151 -22.91 -4.44 14.22
C TYR A 151 -22.82 -3.15 15.05
N GLU A 152 -22.22 -3.29 16.22
CA GLU A 152 -21.78 -2.11 16.97
C GLU A 152 -20.44 -1.64 16.44
N TRP A 153 -20.35 -0.34 16.12
CA TRP A 153 -19.06 0.26 15.77
C TRP A 153 -18.26 0.48 17.03
N ILE A 154 -17.17 -0.23 17.19
CA ILE A 154 -16.16 0.02 18.22
C ILE A 154 -15.04 0.84 17.54
N SER A 155 -14.91 2.09 17.94
CA SER A 155 -13.86 3.01 17.45
C SER A 155 -12.55 2.76 18.20
#